data_654d8c5fb1cd71cd1d56e72217a6d0e3
#
_entry.id   654d8c5fb1cd71cd1d56e72217a6d0e3
#
_cell.length_a   1.000
_cell.length_b   1.000
_cell.length_c   1.000
_cell.angle_alpha   90.00
_cell.angle_beta   90.00
_cell.angle_gamma   90.00
#
_symmetry.space_group_name_H-M   'P 1'
#
loop_
_entity.id
_entity.type
_entity.pdbx_description
1 polymer ?
#
loop_
_entity_poly.entity_id
_entity_poly.type
_entity_poly.pdbx_seq_one_letter_code
_entity_poly.pdbx_strand_id
1 'polypeptide(L)'
;MRLVPVTALGILLFCPISFGQSAPADSRALQSILEEVQKLRQDIRMTAATVQRGQLLLYRMRLQLDAVSRATERLEQARRELNQLRAQRTQAGNQVKYMQDRRDRTEDSAEKAQLEESIAQIRLWLEQPAAGEPEAQARESECSYQLRLEQEKLEELQRQFDQMDQKLQAAATQPLQGH
;
A
#
# COMPACT_ATOMS: atom_id res chain seq x y z
N MET A 1 26.57 87.39 25.53
CA MET A 1 28.01 87.63 25.90
C MET A 1 28.84 86.49 25.33
N ARG A 2 29.83 86.92 24.55
CA ARG A 2 31.07 86.25 24.13
C ARG A 2 31.05 85.10 23.18
N LEU A 3 31.32 85.45 21.92
CA LEU A 3 32.02 84.77 20.83
C LEU A 3 33.37 84.17 21.31
N VAL A 4 33.68 82.94 20.73
CA VAL A 4 35.05 82.59 20.36
C VAL A 4 35.00 81.73 19.12
N PRO A 5 35.62 82.06 18.01
CA PRO A 5 35.81 81.22 16.85
C PRO A 5 37.10 80.41 17.02
N VAL A 6 37.05 79.13 16.76
CA VAL A 6 38.24 78.31 16.52
C VAL A 6 38.24 77.78 15.14
N THR A 7 38.99 78.38 14.29
CA THR A 7 39.48 77.91 13.01
C THR A 7 40.42 76.75 13.19
N ALA A 8 40.09 75.58 12.72
CA ALA A 8 41.01 74.43 12.61
C ALA A 8 41.09 73.97 11.17
N LEU A 9 42.21 74.24 10.62
CA LEU A 9 42.79 73.96 9.33
C LEU A 9 42.65 72.46 8.96
N GLY A 10 41.85 72.13 7.95
CA GLY A 10 41.69 70.75 7.44
C GLY A 10 42.83 70.41 6.49
N ILE A 11 43.64 69.44 6.87
CA ILE A 11 44.59 68.78 5.96
C ILE A 11 43.81 67.73 5.21
N LEU A 12 43.51 67.97 3.90
CA LEU A 12 42.99 67.01 2.94
C LEU A 12 44.10 66.02 2.61
N LEU A 13 44.10 64.91 3.34
CA LEU A 13 44.80 63.69 2.93
C LEU A 13 44.07 63.06 1.75
N PHE A 14 44.54 63.38 0.56
CA PHE A 14 44.24 62.65 -0.67
C PHE A 14 44.81 61.22 -0.54
N CYS A 15 44.09 60.31 0.03
CA CYS A 15 44.36 58.88 -0.18
C CYS A 15 43.99 58.55 -1.63
N PRO A 16 44.94 58.15 -2.49
CA PRO A 16 44.60 57.56 -3.75
C PRO A 16 43.86 56.22 -3.45
N ILE A 17 42.56 56.19 -3.66
CA ILE A 17 41.81 54.95 -3.72
C ILE A 17 42.39 54.21 -4.92
N SER A 18 43.38 53.38 -4.67
CA SER A 18 43.81 52.36 -5.59
C SER A 18 42.61 51.46 -5.81
N PHE A 19 41.85 51.72 -6.83
CA PHE A 19 40.97 50.70 -7.42
C PHE A 19 41.89 49.56 -7.83
N GLY A 20 42.14 48.65 -6.88
CA GLY A 20 42.73 47.37 -7.20
C GLY A 20 41.85 46.75 -8.26
N GLN A 21 42.33 46.72 -9.48
CA GLN A 21 41.81 45.83 -10.53
C GLN A 21 41.85 44.44 -9.91
N SER A 22 40.72 44.04 -9.28
CA SER A 22 40.49 42.64 -8.94
C SER A 22 40.67 41.85 -10.22
N ALA A 23 41.70 41.05 -10.22
CA ALA A 23 42.16 40.30 -11.39
C ALA A 23 40.96 39.52 -11.98
N PRO A 24 40.89 39.40 -13.31
CA PRO A 24 39.82 38.62 -13.95
C PRO A 24 39.69 37.16 -13.50
N ALA A 25 40.64 36.68 -12.71
CA ALA A 25 40.64 35.42 -12.02
C ALA A 25 39.59 35.33 -10.89
N ASP A 26 39.38 36.38 -10.11
CA ASP A 26 38.44 36.39 -8.98
C ASP A 26 37.00 36.40 -9.45
N SER A 27 36.69 37.06 -10.57
CA SER A 27 35.36 37.05 -11.16
C SER A 27 34.97 35.67 -11.73
N ARG A 28 35.94 34.95 -12.28
CA ARG A 28 35.72 33.56 -12.79
C ARG A 28 35.53 32.59 -11.62
N ALA A 29 36.28 32.73 -10.55
CA ALA A 29 36.12 31.92 -9.34
C ALA A 29 34.74 32.13 -8.72
N LEU A 30 34.28 33.36 -8.62
CA LEU A 30 32.93 33.70 -8.12
C LEU A 30 31.82 33.15 -9.02
N GLN A 31 31.98 33.19 -10.35
CA GLN A 31 31.02 32.59 -11.29
C GLN A 31 30.96 31.06 -11.13
N SER A 32 32.12 30.41 -11.01
CA SER A 32 32.15 28.96 -10.83
C SER A 32 31.50 28.53 -9.50
N ILE A 33 31.73 29.26 -8.41
CA ILE A 33 31.05 29.02 -7.12
C ILE A 33 29.55 29.26 -7.25
N LEU A 34 29.12 30.29 -7.98
CA LEU A 34 27.68 30.56 -8.20
C LEU A 34 26.99 29.44 -8.96
N GLU A 35 27.63 28.90 -10.01
CA GLU A 35 27.16 27.77 -10.78
C GLU A 35 27.08 26.49 -9.93
N GLU A 36 28.08 26.25 -9.10
CA GLU A 36 28.10 25.10 -8.19
C GLU A 36 27.02 25.18 -7.12
N VAL A 37 26.80 26.36 -6.54
CA VAL A 37 25.70 26.62 -5.60
C VAL A 37 24.33 26.44 -6.25
N GLN A 38 24.17 26.88 -7.49
CA GLN A 38 22.92 26.69 -8.25
C GLN A 38 22.68 25.20 -8.52
N LYS A 39 23.70 24.45 -8.92
CA LYS A 39 23.65 23.02 -9.13
C LYS A 39 23.30 22.28 -7.84
N LEU A 40 24.00 22.59 -6.75
CA LEU A 40 23.70 22.04 -5.42
C LEU A 40 22.25 22.29 -4.98
N ARG A 41 21.75 23.51 -5.20
CA ARG A 41 20.37 23.86 -4.89
C ARG A 41 19.37 23.07 -5.73
N GLN A 42 19.69 22.80 -6.98
CA GLN A 42 18.85 21.97 -7.86
C GLN A 42 18.88 20.51 -7.40
N ASP A 43 20.05 19.98 -7.06
CA ASP A 43 20.21 18.60 -6.57
C ASP A 43 19.47 18.37 -5.25
N ILE A 44 19.53 19.34 -4.32
CA ILE A 44 18.76 19.30 -3.07
C ILE A 44 17.26 19.27 -3.34
N ARG A 45 16.76 20.10 -4.28
CA ARG A 45 15.34 20.08 -4.65
C ARG A 45 14.90 18.76 -5.28
N MET A 46 15.71 18.21 -6.16
CA MET A 46 15.47 16.92 -6.80
C MET A 46 15.44 15.79 -5.77
N THR A 47 16.40 15.79 -4.85
CA THR A 47 16.48 14.80 -3.76
C THR A 47 15.29 14.91 -2.82
N ALA A 48 14.92 16.11 -2.40
CA ALA A 48 13.75 16.34 -1.56
C ALA A 48 12.44 15.87 -2.22
N ALA A 49 12.26 16.18 -3.50
CA ALA A 49 11.09 15.70 -4.26
C ALA A 49 11.04 14.17 -4.37
N THR A 50 12.19 13.54 -4.53
CA THR A 50 12.29 12.06 -4.62
C THR A 50 11.98 11.39 -3.28
N VAL A 51 12.51 11.93 -2.19
CA VAL A 51 12.21 11.47 -0.82
C VAL A 51 10.72 11.58 -0.53
N GLN A 52 10.11 12.71 -0.88
CA GLN A 52 8.67 12.91 -0.69
C GLN A 52 7.84 11.91 -1.49
N ARG A 53 8.21 11.62 -2.76
CA ARG A 53 7.56 10.59 -3.57
C ARG A 53 7.71 9.20 -2.94
N GLY A 54 8.91 8.87 -2.43
CA GLY A 54 9.17 7.63 -1.72
C GLY A 54 8.27 7.45 -0.50
N GLN A 55 8.13 8.48 0.31
CA GLN A 55 7.23 8.46 1.47
C GLN A 55 5.76 8.24 1.08
N LEU A 56 5.31 8.88 0.01
CA LEU A 56 3.96 8.67 -0.51
C LEU A 56 3.73 7.24 -1.03
N LEU A 57 4.72 6.66 -1.71
CA LEU A 57 4.64 5.27 -2.17
C LEU A 57 4.60 4.29 -0.99
N LEU A 58 5.45 4.48 0.02
CA LEU A 58 5.43 3.66 1.24
C LEU A 58 4.08 3.75 1.97
N TYR A 59 3.51 4.95 2.06
CA TYR A 59 2.18 5.12 2.65
C TYR A 59 1.10 4.38 1.84
N ARG A 60 1.12 4.48 0.51
CA ARG A 60 0.19 3.75 -0.37
C ARG A 60 0.36 2.24 -0.26
N MET A 61 1.60 1.75 -0.20
CA MET A 61 1.88 0.32 0.01
C MET A 61 1.31 -0.17 1.34
N ARG A 62 1.43 0.61 2.40
CA ARG A 62 0.85 0.26 3.72
C ARG A 62 -0.67 0.16 3.66
N LEU A 63 -1.33 1.14 3.05
CA LEU A 63 -2.79 1.10 2.85
C LEU A 63 -3.21 -0.09 1.99
N GLN A 64 -2.41 -0.44 0.99
CA GLN A 64 -2.69 -1.57 0.11
C GLN A 64 -2.49 -2.92 0.83
N LEU A 65 -1.48 -3.05 1.69
CA LEU A 65 -1.31 -4.22 2.56
C LEU A 65 -2.53 -4.43 3.48
N ASP A 66 -3.04 -3.35 4.06
CA ASP A 66 -4.26 -3.41 4.87
C ASP A 66 -5.48 -3.82 4.04
N ALA A 67 -5.56 -3.39 2.77
CA ALA A 67 -6.63 -3.79 1.85
C ALA A 67 -6.54 -5.29 1.51
N VAL A 68 -5.35 -5.81 1.23
CA VAL A 68 -5.09 -7.25 1.01
C VAL A 68 -5.46 -8.06 2.25
N SER A 69 -5.07 -7.61 3.45
CA SER A 69 -5.44 -8.28 4.70
C SER A 69 -6.95 -8.39 4.87
N ARG A 70 -7.68 -7.28 4.70
CA ARG A 70 -9.15 -7.30 4.78
C ARG A 70 -9.81 -8.18 3.71
N ALA A 71 -9.26 -8.20 2.49
CA ALA A 71 -9.77 -9.07 1.43
C ALA A 71 -9.53 -10.55 1.75
N THR A 72 -8.38 -10.89 2.34
CA THR A 72 -8.06 -12.24 2.83
C THR A 72 -9.04 -12.68 3.91
N GLU A 73 -9.30 -11.84 4.89
CA GLU A 73 -10.25 -12.14 5.98
C GLU A 73 -11.67 -12.39 5.46
N ARG A 74 -12.11 -11.60 4.48
CA ARG A 74 -13.42 -11.79 3.83
C ARG A 74 -13.50 -13.11 3.07
N LEU A 75 -12.45 -13.46 2.34
CA LEU A 75 -12.37 -14.74 1.64
C LEU A 75 -12.41 -15.93 2.62
N GLU A 76 -11.66 -15.85 3.70
CA GLU A 76 -11.68 -16.90 4.73
C GLU A 76 -13.05 -17.03 5.40
N GLN A 77 -13.73 -15.91 5.64
CA GLN A 77 -15.08 -15.93 6.18
C GLN A 77 -16.07 -16.59 5.20
N ALA A 78 -16.02 -16.21 3.92
CA ALA A 78 -16.86 -16.80 2.88
C ALA A 78 -16.60 -18.32 2.72
N ARG A 79 -15.35 -18.75 2.80
CA ARG A 79 -14.95 -20.17 2.80
C ARG A 79 -15.48 -20.93 4.00
N ARG A 80 -15.37 -20.35 5.20
CA ARG A 80 -15.93 -20.97 6.42
C ARG A 80 -17.44 -21.15 6.30
N GLU A 81 -18.17 -20.16 5.80
CA GLU A 81 -19.61 -20.21 5.59
C GLU A 81 -19.99 -21.31 4.58
N LEU A 82 -19.33 -21.36 3.44
CA LEU A 82 -19.54 -22.40 2.44
C LEU A 82 -19.26 -23.81 2.98
N ASN A 83 -18.12 -23.97 3.70
CA ASN A 83 -17.75 -25.26 4.29
C ASN A 83 -18.75 -25.69 5.37
N GLN A 84 -19.28 -24.76 6.15
CA GLN A 84 -20.30 -25.05 7.16
C GLN A 84 -21.61 -25.55 6.50
N LEU A 85 -22.07 -24.90 5.42
CA LEU A 85 -23.24 -25.36 4.67
C LEU A 85 -23.03 -26.76 4.08
N ARG A 86 -21.88 -27.01 3.48
CA ARG A 86 -21.51 -28.33 2.94
C ARG A 86 -21.41 -29.40 4.04
N ALA A 87 -20.85 -29.08 5.18
CA ALA A 87 -20.77 -30.00 6.32
C ALA A 87 -22.16 -30.34 6.86
N GLN A 88 -23.04 -29.35 7.02
CA GLN A 88 -24.43 -29.56 7.44
C GLN A 88 -25.17 -30.45 6.47
N ARG A 89 -25.04 -30.20 5.16
CA ARG A 89 -25.63 -31.01 4.12
C ARG A 89 -25.13 -32.46 4.15
N THR A 90 -23.83 -32.65 4.28
CA THR A 90 -23.20 -33.97 4.36
C THR A 90 -23.66 -34.75 5.59
N GLN A 91 -23.69 -34.09 6.73
CA GLN A 91 -24.12 -34.69 8.00
C GLN A 91 -25.58 -35.13 7.93
N ALA A 92 -26.46 -34.27 7.46
CA ALA A 92 -27.88 -34.58 7.32
C ALA A 92 -28.12 -35.65 6.27
N GLY A 93 -27.37 -35.63 5.16
CA GLY A 93 -27.41 -36.69 4.15
C GLY A 93 -27.04 -38.07 4.70
N ASN A 94 -25.97 -38.11 5.53
CA ASN A 94 -25.56 -39.33 6.22
C ASN A 94 -26.64 -39.82 7.22
N GLN A 95 -27.27 -38.86 7.93
CA GLN A 95 -28.34 -39.19 8.88
C GLN A 95 -29.58 -39.76 8.15
N VAL A 96 -29.99 -39.17 7.02
CA VAL A 96 -31.05 -39.68 6.19
C VAL A 96 -30.74 -41.11 5.71
N LYS A 97 -29.51 -41.32 5.22
CA LYS A 97 -29.10 -42.67 4.77
C LYS A 97 -29.14 -43.70 5.90
N TYR A 98 -28.65 -43.35 7.07
CA TYR A 98 -28.70 -44.22 8.24
C TYR A 98 -30.17 -44.59 8.63
N MET A 99 -31.06 -43.60 8.64
CA MET A 99 -32.46 -43.82 8.95
C MET A 99 -33.16 -44.66 7.88
N GLN A 100 -32.83 -44.49 6.60
CA GLN A 100 -33.31 -45.32 5.52
C GLN A 100 -32.87 -46.80 5.68
N ASP A 101 -31.58 -47.02 5.95
CA ASP A 101 -31.04 -48.36 6.19
C ASP A 101 -31.70 -49.03 7.40
N ARG A 102 -32.03 -48.27 8.44
CA ARG A 102 -32.75 -48.77 9.60
C ARG A 102 -34.20 -49.07 9.29
N ARG A 103 -34.92 -48.20 8.56
CA ARG A 103 -36.28 -48.40 8.12
C ARG A 103 -36.42 -49.71 7.29
N ASP A 104 -35.44 -49.95 6.42
CA ASP A 104 -35.46 -51.11 5.53
C ASP A 104 -35.21 -52.44 6.25
N ARG A 105 -34.60 -52.39 7.45
CA ARG A 105 -34.31 -53.57 8.31
C ARG A 105 -35.40 -53.85 9.35
N THR A 106 -36.19 -52.86 9.75
CA THR A 106 -37.23 -53.07 10.76
C THR A 106 -38.46 -53.71 10.16
N GLU A 107 -39.11 -54.61 10.90
CA GLU A 107 -40.41 -55.25 10.51
C GLU A 107 -41.59 -54.54 11.16
N ASP A 108 -41.35 -53.69 12.20
CA ASP A 108 -42.38 -52.95 12.89
C ASP A 108 -42.94 -51.81 12.04
N SER A 109 -44.22 -51.87 11.75
CA SER A 109 -44.96 -50.88 10.95
C SER A 109 -45.00 -49.51 11.62
N ALA A 110 -45.07 -49.44 12.96
CA ALA A 110 -45.10 -48.17 13.71
C ALA A 110 -43.71 -47.51 13.68
N GLU A 111 -42.65 -48.29 13.85
CA GLU A 111 -41.26 -47.76 13.76
C GLU A 111 -40.96 -47.27 12.32
N LYS A 112 -41.42 -47.98 11.29
CA LYS A 112 -41.29 -47.54 9.89
C LYS A 112 -41.89 -46.15 9.66
N ALA A 113 -43.12 -45.96 10.15
CA ALA A 113 -43.83 -44.68 9.97
C ALA A 113 -43.09 -43.52 10.68
N GLN A 114 -42.56 -43.75 11.90
CA GLN A 114 -41.75 -42.74 12.61
C GLN A 114 -40.45 -42.40 11.90
N LEU A 115 -39.77 -43.41 11.34
CA LEU A 115 -38.54 -43.21 10.57
C LEU A 115 -38.79 -42.40 9.29
N GLU A 116 -39.90 -42.72 8.59
CA GLU A 116 -40.31 -41.97 7.38
C GLU A 116 -40.63 -40.50 7.68
N GLU A 117 -41.34 -40.22 8.77
CA GLU A 117 -41.61 -38.86 9.20
C GLU A 117 -40.30 -38.11 9.52
N SER A 118 -39.40 -38.74 10.27
CA SER A 118 -38.10 -38.18 10.60
C SER A 118 -37.24 -37.90 9.37
N ILE A 119 -37.23 -38.83 8.40
CA ILE A 119 -36.54 -38.64 7.11
C ILE A 119 -37.15 -37.47 6.33
N ALA A 120 -38.47 -37.33 6.32
CA ALA A 120 -39.13 -36.22 5.64
C ALA A 120 -38.79 -34.87 6.27
N GLN A 121 -38.78 -34.80 7.61
CA GLN A 121 -38.36 -33.59 8.34
C GLN A 121 -36.92 -33.21 8.04
N ILE A 122 -35.95 -34.14 8.06
CA ILE A 122 -34.56 -33.86 7.73
C ILE A 122 -34.39 -33.42 6.28
N ARG A 123 -35.13 -34.01 5.34
CA ARG A 123 -35.11 -33.59 3.94
C ARG A 123 -35.61 -32.16 3.75
N LEU A 124 -36.71 -31.82 4.41
CA LEU A 124 -37.22 -30.42 4.39
C LEU A 124 -36.19 -29.44 4.99
N TRP A 125 -35.55 -29.83 6.09
CA TRP A 125 -34.47 -29.00 6.69
C TRP A 125 -33.29 -28.88 5.75
N LEU A 126 -32.94 -29.88 4.92
CA LEU A 126 -31.86 -29.84 3.95
C LEU A 126 -32.10 -28.88 2.77
N GLU A 127 -33.32 -28.48 2.51
CA GLU A 127 -33.63 -27.56 1.42
C GLU A 127 -32.98 -26.15 1.66
N GLN A 128 -32.95 -25.68 2.92
CA GLN A 128 -32.35 -24.38 3.25
C GLN A 128 -30.84 -24.33 2.99
N PRO A 129 -29.98 -25.26 3.52
CA PRO A 129 -28.57 -25.27 3.20
C PRO A 129 -28.29 -25.51 1.72
N ALA A 130 -29.08 -26.33 1.05
CA ALA A 130 -28.95 -26.58 -0.38
C ALA A 130 -29.22 -25.33 -1.23
N ALA A 131 -30.21 -24.52 -0.87
CA ALA A 131 -30.50 -23.24 -1.52
C ALA A 131 -29.46 -22.18 -1.24
N GLY A 132 -28.84 -22.18 -0.04
CA GLY A 132 -27.80 -21.21 0.35
C GLY A 132 -26.41 -21.52 -0.22
N GLU A 133 -26.11 -22.77 -0.59
CA GLU A 133 -24.79 -23.18 -1.08
C GLU A 133 -24.35 -22.45 -2.36
N PRO A 134 -25.18 -22.29 -3.41
CA PRO A 134 -24.80 -21.54 -4.61
C PRO A 134 -24.45 -20.07 -4.33
N GLU A 135 -25.20 -19.43 -3.44
CA GLU A 135 -24.95 -18.04 -3.06
C GLU A 135 -23.66 -17.90 -2.25
N ALA A 136 -23.39 -18.81 -1.31
CA ALA A 136 -22.15 -18.84 -0.56
C ALA A 136 -20.94 -19.11 -1.48
N GLN A 137 -21.09 -19.97 -2.49
CA GLN A 137 -20.07 -20.23 -3.51
C GLN A 137 -19.82 -19.01 -4.40
N ALA A 138 -20.86 -18.29 -4.79
CA ALA A 138 -20.73 -17.04 -5.54
C ALA A 138 -19.98 -15.99 -4.72
N ARG A 139 -20.31 -15.85 -3.43
CA ARG A 139 -19.59 -14.95 -2.49
C ARG A 139 -18.10 -15.33 -2.33
N GLU A 140 -17.80 -16.62 -2.19
CA GLU A 140 -16.40 -17.08 -2.11
C GLU A 140 -15.63 -16.73 -3.38
N SER A 141 -16.23 -16.95 -4.56
CA SER A 141 -15.63 -16.61 -5.85
C SER A 141 -15.39 -15.10 -6.00
N GLU A 142 -16.37 -14.28 -5.61
CA GLU A 142 -16.23 -12.82 -5.62
C GLU A 142 -15.13 -12.34 -4.67
N CYS A 143 -15.09 -12.83 -3.44
CA CYS A 143 -14.01 -12.49 -2.48
C CYS A 143 -12.64 -12.93 -3.00
N SER A 144 -12.54 -14.09 -3.66
CA SER A 144 -11.32 -14.57 -4.28
C SER A 144 -10.85 -13.65 -5.43
N TYR A 145 -11.77 -13.17 -6.24
CA TYR A 145 -11.48 -12.20 -7.29
C TYR A 145 -11.00 -10.86 -6.71
N GLN A 146 -11.71 -10.35 -5.71
CA GLN A 146 -11.34 -9.12 -5.02
C GLN A 146 -9.94 -9.20 -4.40
N LEU A 147 -9.60 -10.30 -3.76
CA LEU A 147 -8.25 -10.51 -3.21
C LEU A 147 -7.18 -10.44 -4.30
N ARG A 148 -7.40 -11.07 -5.45
CA ARG A 148 -6.45 -11.00 -6.58
C ARG A 148 -6.25 -9.56 -7.07
N LEU A 149 -7.33 -8.79 -7.22
CA LEU A 149 -7.22 -7.39 -7.61
C LEU A 149 -6.40 -6.56 -6.62
N GLU A 150 -6.58 -6.77 -5.30
CA GLU A 150 -5.80 -6.05 -4.30
C GLU A 150 -4.33 -6.49 -4.29
N GLN A 151 -4.03 -7.75 -4.56
CA GLN A 151 -2.66 -8.25 -4.73
C GLN A 151 -1.97 -7.66 -5.96
N GLU A 152 -2.66 -7.59 -7.11
CA GLU A 152 -2.14 -6.97 -8.33
C GLU A 152 -1.79 -5.49 -8.14
N LYS A 153 -2.63 -4.75 -7.40
CA LYS A 153 -2.34 -3.35 -7.02
C LYS A 153 -1.10 -3.23 -6.13
N LEU A 154 -0.93 -4.16 -5.20
CA LEU A 154 0.25 -4.18 -4.32
C LEU A 154 1.53 -4.45 -5.13
N GLU A 155 1.49 -5.43 -6.03
CA GLU A 155 2.62 -5.74 -6.92
C GLU A 155 3.00 -4.56 -7.82
N GLU A 156 2.00 -3.81 -8.32
CA GLU A 156 2.26 -2.61 -9.11
C GLU A 156 2.95 -1.53 -8.27
N LEU A 157 2.52 -1.31 -7.02
CA LEU A 157 3.17 -0.36 -6.13
C LEU A 157 4.61 -0.78 -5.79
N GLN A 158 4.86 -2.09 -5.62
CA GLN A 158 6.20 -2.63 -5.42
C GLN A 158 7.09 -2.36 -6.63
N ARG A 159 6.61 -2.64 -7.84
CA ARG A 159 7.36 -2.32 -9.08
C ARG A 159 7.72 -0.84 -9.20
N GLN A 160 6.79 0.05 -8.84
CA GLN A 160 7.04 1.49 -8.84
C GLN A 160 8.10 1.89 -7.82
N PHE A 161 8.08 1.27 -6.65
CA PHE A 161 9.08 1.48 -5.61
C PHE A 161 10.48 1.01 -6.05
N ASP A 162 10.58 -0.19 -6.61
CA ASP A 162 11.83 -0.76 -7.11
C ASP A 162 12.43 0.09 -8.25
N GLN A 163 11.60 0.58 -9.18
CA GLN A 163 12.04 1.50 -10.24
C GLN A 163 12.58 2.81 -9.67
N MET A 164 11.97 3.32 -8.62
CA MET A 164 12.44 4.54 -7.96
C MET A 164 13.78 4.30 -7.25
N ASP A 165 13.91 3.17 -6.55
CA ASP A 165 15.14 2.79 -5.87
C ASP A 165 16.31 2.62 -6.86
N GLN A 166 16.09 1.94 -7.97
CA GLN A 166 17.07 1.81 -9.06
C GLN A 166 17.52 3.18 -9.60
N LYS A 167 16.60 4.11 -9.79
CA LYS A 167 16.95 5.47 -10.24
C LYS A 167 17.79 6.23 -9.23
N LEU A 168 17.48 6.06 -7.93
CA LEU A 168 18.26 6.65 -6.85
C LEU A 168 19.67 6.06 -6.78
N GLN A 169 19.81 4.74 -6.90
CA GLN A 169 21.10 4.08 -6.92
C GLN A 169 21.94 4.49 -8.14
N ALA A 170 21.31 4.58 -9.33
CA ALA A 170 21.98 5.05 -10.53
C ALA A 170 22.46 6.50 -10.41
N ALA A 171 21.68 7.37 -9.79
CA ALA A 171 22.06 8.75 -9.52
C ALA A 171 23.21 8.86 -8.49
N ALA A 172 23.23 8.00 -7.47
CA ALA A 172 24.28 7.95 -6.46
C ALA A 172 25.60 7.39 -6.98
N THR A 173 25.56 6.53 -7.99
CA THR A 173 26.75 5.88 -8.58
C THR A 173 27.34 6.64 -9.76
N GLN A 174 26.68 7.71 -10.26
CA GLN A 174 27.31 8.59 -11.25
C GLN A 174 28.48 9.34 -10.56
N PRO A 175 29.75 9.00 -10.89
CA PRO A 175 30.87 9.74 -10.34
C PRO A 175 30.72 11.20 -10.78
N LEU A 176 31.02 12.12 -9.86
CA LEU A 176 31.24 13.52 -10.16
C LEU A 176 32.34 13.61 -11.23
N GLN A 177 31.98 13.43 -12.48
CA GLN A 177 32.85 13.77 -13.61
C GLN A 177 32.85 15.31 -13.68
N GLY A 178 33.48 15.89 -12.68
CA GLY A 178 33.84 17.29 -12.66
C GLY A 178 35.19 17.44 -13.35
N HIS A 179 35.20 18.25 -14.35
CA HIS A 179 36.36 18.79 -15.04
C HIS A 179 37.30 19.55 -14.12
#